data_aca65f03692f06f1042c74f8e1f7e4bc
#
_entry.id   aca65f03692f06f1042c74f8e1f7e4bc
#
_cell.length_a   1.000
_cell.length_b   1.000
_cell.length_c   1.000
_cell.angle_alpha   90.00
_cell.angle_beta   90.00
_cell.angle_gamma   90.00
#
_symmetry.space_group_name_H-M   'P 1'
#
loop_
_entity.id
_entity.type
_entity.pdbx_description
1 polymer ?
#
loop_
_entity_poly.entity_id
_entity_poly.type
_entity_poly.pdbx_seq_one_letter_code
_entity_poly.pdbx_strand_id
1 'polypeptide(L)'
;FAVSLCFSGLEPLWKTKAATASLLAGCVALVLLVNAAWQQGDTERPVHIILRWSARIACGLLLVFSALAAWSLWLRIAQYGLTPERTMALVGVTIAVLYGLGYAVTAVMPKGWLVLLAPVNIALAFVADLLCVLTPIADPYRLSASSQAERVNSGQVAPDIFDWRVLRFETGTYGLEELKRLSKNGKTEVIRKMATDEVYGKMTTLGNTKPGHTTCYDAESKTFN
;
A
#
# COMPACT_ATOMS: atom_id res chain seq x y z
N PHE A 1 -9.03 -7.62 17.98
CA PHE A 1 -8.88 -7.80 16.52
C PHE A 1 -8.35 -9.21 16.18
N ALA A 2 -7.22 -9.67 16.76
CA ALA A 2 -6.69 -11.02 16.51
C ALA A 2 -7.66 -12.14 16.93
N VAL A 3 -8.36 -11.98 18.05
CA VAL A 3 -9.40 -12.92 18.54
C VAL A 3 -10.62 -12.92 17.60
N SER A 4 -11.02 -11.77 17.08
CA SER A 4 -12.12 -11.66 16.12
C SER A 4 -11.79 -12.38 14.79
N LEU A 5 -10.52 -12.35 14.38
CA LEU A 5 -10.06 -13.06 13.18
C LEU A 5 -10.23 -14.58 13.28
N CYS A 6 -10.02 -15.15 14.48
CA CYS A 6 -10.20 -16.58 14.72
C CYS A 6 -11.65 -17.03 14.66
N PHE A 7 -12.60 -16.15 14.99
CA PHE A 7 -14.03 -16.49 15.05
C PHE A 7 -14.83 -16.06 13.82
N SER A 8 -14.46 -14.95 13.18
CA SER A 8 -15.20 -14.38 12.04
C SER A 8 -14.56 -14.65 10.68
N GLY A 9 -13.44 -15.38 10.65
CA GLY A 9 -12.67 -15.63 9.43
C GLY A 9 -12.02 -14.35 8.87
N LEU A 10 -11.50 -14.44 7.65
CA LEU A 10 -10.79 -13.35 6.98
C LEU A 10 -11.75 -12.34 6.29
N GLU A 11 -13.07 -12.62 6.26
CA GLU A 11 -14.03 -11.75 5.57
C GLU A 11 -14.05 -10.29 6.05
N PRO A 12 -13.99 -9.97 7.36
CA PRO A 12 -13.95 -8.59 7.81
C PRO A 12 -12.69 -7.84 7.36
N LEU A 13 -11.58 -8.56 7.20
CA LEU A 13 -10.31 -8.00 6.72
C LEU A 13 -10.42 -7.52 5.27
N TRP A 14 -11.13 -8.27 4.43
CA TRP A 14 -11.29 -7.95 3.01
C TRP A 14 -12.24 -6.77 2.78
N LYS A 15 -13.23 -6.60 3.66
CA LYS A 15 -14.23 -5.52 3.57
C LYS A 15 -13.70 -4.17 4.07
N THR A 16 -12.66 -4.13 4.91
CA THR A 16 -12.14 -2.86 5.46
C THR A 16 -11.09 -2.23 4.55
N LYS A 17 -11.27 -0.95 4.22
CA LYS A 17 -10.27 -0.15 3.48
C LYS A 17 -8.92 -0.09 4.20
N ALA A 18 -8.91 -0.30 5.52
CA ALA A 18 -7.74 -0.20 6.40
C ALA A 18 -7.03 -1.54 6.67
N ALA A 19 -7.43 -2.67 6.03
CA ALA A 19 -6.89 -4.00 6.35
C ALA A 19 -5.35 -4.05 6.27
N THR A 20 -4.78 -3.58 5.17
CA THR A 20 -3.32 -3.56 4.97
C THR A 20 -2.63 -2.70 6.04
N ALA A 21 -3.17 -1.51 6.32
CA ALA A 21 -2.62 -0.61 7.34
C ALA A 21 -2.67 -1.23 8.75
N SER A 22 -3.77 -1.89 9.11
CA SER A 22 -3.90 -2.58 10.40
C SER A 22 -2.91 -3.74 10.55
N LEU A 23 -2.69 -4.50 9.48
CA LEU A 23 -1.72 -5.59 9.47
C LEU A 23 -0.28 -5.06 9.58
N LEU A 24 0.05 -3.97 8.87
CA LEU A 24 1.35 -3.31 8.98
C LEU A 24 1.57 -2.75 10.40
N ALA A 25 0.56 -2.11 11.00
CA ALA A 25 0.63 -1.65 12.38
C ALA A 25 0.87 -2.82 13.35
N GLY A 26 0.23 -3.96 13.12
CA GLY A 26 0.48 -5.20 13.86
C GLY A 26 1.93 -5.70 13.71
N CYS A 27 2.50 -5.65 12.51
CA CYS A 27 3.90 -5.99 12.27
C CYS A 27 4.83 -5.07 13.07
N VAL A 28 4.62 -3.76 13.01
CA VAL A 28 5.42 -2.77 13.77
C VAL A 28 5.32 -3.06 15.27
N ALA A 29 4.11 -3.30 15.79
CA ALA A 29 3.91 -3.62 17.21
C ALA A 29 4.65 -4.89 17.62
N LEU A 30 4.62 -5.95 16.79
CA LEU A 30 5.35 -7.19 17.07
C LEU A 30 6.87 -6.97 17.08
N VAL A 31 7.42 -6.22 16.12
CA VAL A 31 8.85 -5.87 16.09
C VAL A 31 9.24 -5.10 17.35
N LEU A 32 8.46 -4.09 17.74
CA LEU A 32 8.71 -3.31 18.96
C LEU A 32 8.64 -4.18 20.21
N LEU A 33 7.63 -5.05 20.33
CA LEU A 33 7.48 -5.94 21.49
C LEU A 33 8.63 -6.94 21.61
N VAL A 34 9.05 -7.57 20.48
CA VAL A 34 10.19 -8.49 20.48
C VAL A 34 11.46 -7.77 20.89
N ASN A 35 11.73 -6.58 20.34
CA ASN A 35 12.90 -5.78 20.68
C ASN A 35 12.86 -5.29 22.13
N ALA A 36 11.72 -4.84 22.63
CA ALA A 36 11.56 -4.42 24.02
C ALA A 36 11.78 -5.57 25.00
N ALA A 37 11.35 -6.80 24.65
CA ALA A 37 11.55 -7.98 25.47
C ALA A 37 13.01 -8.42 25.56
N TRP A 38 13.80 -8.20 24.48
CA TRP A 38 15.19 -8.72 24.39
C TRP A 38 16.26 -7.65 24.58
N GLN A 39 15.94 -6.38 24.54
CA GLN A 39 16.87 -5.25 24.68
C GLN A 39 18.21 -5.50 23.94
N GLN A 40 19.29 -5.79 24.66
CA GLN A 40 20.63 -6.00 24.10
C GLN A 40 21.01 -7.47 23.90
N GLY A 41 20.09 -8.43 24.15
CA GLY A 41 20.37 -9.86 23.99
C GLY A 41 21.44 -10.39 24.94
N ASP A 42 21.52 -9.83 26.16
CA ASP A 42 22.46 -10.24 27.17
C ASP A 42 22.27 -11.73 27.48
N THR A 43 23.22 -12.54 27.01
CA THR A 43 23.18 -13.99 27.11
C THR A 43 23.60 -14.50 28.48
N GLU A 44 24.12 -13.62 29.36
CA GLU A 44 24.59 -14.02 30.70
C GLU A 44 23.42 -14.21 31.67
N ARG A 45 22.25 -13.63 31.41
CA ARG A 45 21.06 -13.84 32.24
C ARG A 45 20.16 -14.90 31.62
N PRO A 46 19.78 -15.96 32.34
CA PRO A 46 18.86 -16.97 31.85
C PRO A 46 17.47 -16.37 31.69
N VAL A 47 17.08 -16.13 30.45
CA VAL A 47 15.73 -15.64 30.12
C VAL A 47 14.72 -16.73 30.41
N HIS A 48 13.63 -16.37 31.09
CA HIS A 48 12.56 -17.30 31.46
C HIS A 48 12.01 -18.00 30.21
N ILE A 49 11.78 -19.31 30.30
CA ILE A 49 11.37 -20.15 29.16
C ILE A 49 10.10 -19.65 28.48
N ILE A 50 9.16 -19.10 29.25
CA ILE A 50 7.91 -18.54 28.72
C ILE A 50 8.21 -17.37 27.79
N LEU A 51 9.09 -16.45 28.19
CA LEU A 51 9.45 -15.28 27.37
C LEU A 51 10.16 -15.70 26.07
N ARG A 52 11.00 -16.72 26.14
CA ARG A 52 11.68 -17.28 24.97
C ARG A 52 10.68 -17.85 23.94
N TRP A 53 9.69 -18.62 24.42
CA TRP A 53 8.65 -19.17 23.56
C TRP A 53 7.72 -18.09 23.01
N SER A 54 7.32 -17.13 23.82
CA SER A 54 6.49 -16.02 23.38
C SER A 54 7.14 -15.21 22.25
N ALA A 55 8.45 -14.96 22.36
CA ALA A 55 9.17 -14.24 21.31
C ALA A 55 9.28 -15.07 20.02
N ARG A 56 9.52 -16.39 20.10
CA ARG A 56 9.51 -17.25 18.91
C ARG A 56 8.16 -17.26 18.21
N ILE A 57 7.07 -17.33 18.98
CA ILE A 57 5.72 -17.25 18.46
C ILE A 57 5.48 -15.89 17.80
N ALA A 58 5.91 -14.80 18.44
CA ALA A 58 5.79 -13.45 17.89
C ALA A 58 6.55 -13.30 16.57
N CYS A 59 7.76 -13.85 16.45
CA CYS A 59 8.53 -13.89 15.20
C CYS A 59 7.79 -14.66 14.09
N GLY A 60 7.17 -15.79 14.42
CA GLY A 60 6.33 -16.54 13.47
C GLY A 60 5.08 -15.76 13.04
N LEU A 61 4.41 -15.12 13.99
CA LEU A 61 3.23 -14.27 13.71
C LEU A 61 3.59 -13.08 12.83
N LEU A 62 4.77 -12.50 12.98
CA LEU A 62 5.25 -11.39 12.13
C LEU A 62 5.30 -11.81 10.65
N LEU A 63 5.80 -13.02 10.37
CA LEU A 63 5.82 -13.56 9.00
C LEU A 63 4.39 -13.75 8.46
N VAL A 64 3.49 -14.31 9.26
CA VAL A 64 2.09 -14.52 8.85
C VAL A 64 1.41 -13.17 8.57
N PHE A 65 1.58 -12.18 9.43
CA PHE A 65 0.96 -10.86 9.25
C PHE A 65 1.51 -10.13 8.02
N SER A 66 2.82 -10.21 7.79
CA SER A 66 3.44 -9.61 6.61
C SER A 66 2.97 -10.28 5.30
N ALA A 67 2.83 -11.61 5.29
CA ALA A 67 2.29 -12.35 4.14
C ALA A 67 0.82 -12.00 3.86
N LEU A 68 -0.01 -11.88 4.91
CA LEU A 68 -1.41 -11.45 4.77
C LEU A 68 -1.51 -10.00 4.28
N ALA A 69 -0.62 -9.11 4.75
CA ALA A 69 -0.56 -7.73 4.28
C ALA A 69 -0.19 -7.67 2.79
N ALA A 70 0.80 -8.44 2.37
CA ALA A 70 1.22 -8.56 0.97
C ALA A 70 0.07 -9.08 0.09
N TRP A 71 -0.61 -10.13 0.53
CA TRP A 71 -1.76 -10.69 -0.18
C TRP A 71 -2.93 -9.69 -0.29
N SER A 72 -3.26 -9.02 0.81
CA SER A 72 -4.30 -7.99 0.84
C SER A 72 -4.01 -6.85 -0.13
N LEU A 73 -2.77 -6.37 -0.16
CA LEU A 73 -2.35 -5.31 -1.07
C LEU A 73 -2.36 -5.76 -2.52
N TRP A 74 -1.86 -6.98 -2.79
CA TRP A 74 -1.89 -7.58 -4.13
C TRP A 74 -3.28 -7.63 -4.73
N LEU A 75 -4.28 -8.12 -3.98
CA LEU A 75 -5.67 -8.18 -4.44
C LEU A 75 -6.21 -6.80 -4.81
N ARG A 76 -5.87 -5.78 -4.01
CA ARG A 76 -6.32 -4.41 -4.27
C ARG A 76 -5.66 -3.80 -5.50
N ILE A 77 -4.38 -4.07 -5.71
CA ILE A 77 -3.65 -3.61 -6.90
C ILE A 77 -4.23 -4.30 -8.15
N ALA A 78 -4.50 -5.60 -8.08
CA ALA A 78 -5.09 -6.35 -9.19
C ALA A 78 -6.48 -5.82 -9.58
N GLN A 79 -7.32 -5.50 -8.58
CA GLN A 79 -8.68 -5.03 -8.82
C GLN A 79 -8.75 -3.57 -9.29
N TYR A 80 -8.02 -2.68 -8.66
CA TYR A 80 -8.18 -1.23 -8.82
C TYR A 80 -6.96 -0.52 -9.41
N GLY A 81 -5.86 -1.25 -9.67
CA GLY A 81 -4.60 -0.71 -10.15
C GLY A 81 -3.79 0.00 -9.04
N LEU A 82 -2.65 0.55 -9.44
CA LEU A 82 -1.78 1.33 -8.56
C LEU A 82 -2.36 2.73 -8.35
N THR A 83 -2.36 3.16 -7.09
CA THR A 83 -2.56 4.55 -6.68
C THR A 83 -1.33 5.00 -5.88
N PRO A 84 -1.08 6.32 -5.70
CA PRO A 84 0.06 6.79 -4.90
C PRO A 84 0.10 6.17 -3.50
N GLU A 85 -1.05 6.09 -2.83
CA GLU A 85 -1.19 5.47 -1.50
C GLU A 85 -0.82 3.97 -1.51
N ARG A 86 -1.20 3.23 -2.56
CA ARG A 86 -0.88 1.79 -2.69
C ARG A 86 0.60 1.58 -3.01
N THR A 87 1.22 2.49 -3.74
CA THR A 87 2.65 2.45 -4.00
C THR A 87 3.43 2.66 -2.70
N MET A 88 3.02 3.60 -1.84
CA MET A 88 3.59 3.76 -0.50
C MET A 88 3.35 2.54 0.39
N ALA A 89 2.14 1.97 0.34
CA ALA A 89 1.82 0.74 1.06
C ALA A 89 2.67 -0.44 0.58
N LEU A 90 3.03 -0.50 -0.71
CA LEU A 90 3.90 -1.52 -1.27
C LEU A 90 5.30 -1.48 -0.66
N VAL A 91 5.87 -0.29 -0.48
CA VAL A 91 7.16 -0.11 0.21
C VAL A 91 7.05 -0.61 1.65
N GLY A 92 6.02 -0.20 2.38
CA GLY A 92 5.79 -0.65 3.76
C GLY A 92 5.62 -2.17 3.89
N VAL A 93 4.87 -2.78 2.97
CA VAL A 93 4.68 -4.24 2.92
C VAL A 93 5.99 -4.95 2.60
N THR A 94 6.80 -4.43 1.67
CA THR A 94 8.11 -4.99 1.34
C THR A 94 9.02 -5.01 2.57
N ILE A 95 9.09 -3.90 3.30
CA ILE A 95 9.83 -3.80 4.55
C ILE A 95 9.30 -4.82 5.57
N ALA A 96 7.98 -4.91 5.75
CA ALA A 96 7.38 -5.86 6.69
C ALA A 96 7.69 -7.32 6.35
N VAL A 97 7.69 -7.69 5.06
CA VAL A 97 8.05 -9.03 4.60
C VAL A 97 9.52 -9.33 4.88
N LEU A 98 10.42 -8.38 4.63
CA LEU A 98 11.85 -8.54 4.93
C LEU A 98 12.08 -8.74 6.43
N TYR A 99 11.41 -7.95 7.28
CA TYR A 99 11.44 -8.15 8.74
C TYR A 99 10.85 -9.52 9.12
N GLY A 100 9.72 -9.91 8.55
CA GLY A 100 9.09 -11.21 8.79
C GLY A 100 10.01 -12.37 8.47
N LEU A 101 10.69 -12.34 7.32
CA LEU A 101 11.67 -13.35 6.92
C LEU A 101 12.90 -13.36 7.83
N GLY A 102 13.49 -12.20 8.11
CA GLY A 102 14.65 -12.07 8.98
C GLY A 102 14.39 -12.62 10.38
N TYR A 103 13.26 -12.27 10.97
CA TYR A 103 12.86 -12.75 12.30
C TYR A 103 12.49 -14.24 12.30
N ALA A 104 11.84 -14.73 11.24
CA ALA A 104 11.54 -16.16 11.13
C ALA A 104 12.83 -17.00 11.06
N VAL A 105 13.84 -16.57 10.30
CA VAL A 105 15.14 -17.23 10.22
C VAL A 105 15.81 -17.26 11.60
N THR A 106 15.82 -16.13 12.31
CA THR A 106 16.41 -16.11 13.67
C THR A 106 15.66 -17.00 14.65
N ALA A 107 14.34 -17.11 14.56
CA ALA A 107 13.51 -17.92 15.45
C ALA A 107 13.74 -19.43 15.30
N VAL A 108 14.13 -19.89 14.10
CA VAL A 108 14.38 -21.32 13.81
C VAL A 108 15.75 -21.76 14.30
N MET A 109 16.70 -20.86 14.49
CA MET A 109 18.05 -21.20 14.92
C MET A 109 18.09 -21.76 16.36
N PRO A 110 18.74 -22.93 16.61
CA PRO A 110 18.61 -23.61 17.89
C PRO A 110 19.38 -22.98 19.05
N LYS A 111 20.52 -22.30 18.78
CA LYS A 111 21.35 -21.66 19.82
C LYS A 111 21.80 -20.27 19.40
N GLY A 112 21.73 -19.33 20.34
CA GLY A 112 22.23 -17.97 20.14
C GLY A 112 21.40 -17.10 19.18
N TRP A 113 20.19 -17.50 18.83
CA TRP A 113 19.32 -16.77 17.92
C TRP A 113 19.03 -15.32 18.36
N LEU A 114 19.06 -15.08 19.67
CA LEU A 114 18.89 -13.75 20.25
C LEU A 114 20.01 -12.79 19.88
N VAL A 115 21.24 -13.28 19.80
CA VAL A 115 22.41 -12.49 19.39
C VAL A 115 22.28 -12.02 17.93
N LEU A 116 21.56 -12.79 17.11
CA LEU A 116 21.33 -12.45 15.71
C LEU A 116 20.24 -11.40 15.50
N LEU A 117 19.39 -11.14 16.50
CA LEU A 117 18.36 -10.10 16.36
C LEU A 117 18.94 -8.70 16.18
N ALA A 118 19.99 -8.34 16.91
CA ALA A 118 20.62 -7.03 16.80
C ALA A 118 21.21 -6.77 15.40
N PRO A 119 22.09 -7.61 14.82
CA PRO A 119 22.60 -7.38 13.48
C PRO A 119 21.51 -7.49 12.40
N VAL A 120 20.51 -8.35 12.56
CA VAL A 120 19.36 -8.42 11.65
C VAL A 120 18.57 -7.11 11.66
N ASN A 121 18.28 -6.56 12.85
CA ASN A 121 17.61 -5.26 12.94
C ASN A 121 18.39 -4.13 12.27
N ILE A 122 19.71 -4.07 12.47
CA ILE A 122 20.57 -3.05 11.85
C ILE A 122 20.54 -3.20 10.32
N ALA A 123 20.70 -4.43 9.81
CA ALA A 123 20.67 -4.70 8.39
C ALA A 123 19.31 -4.35 7.76
N LEU A 124 18.21 -4.73 8.42
CA LEU A 124 16.87 -4.45 7.95
C LEU A 124 16.51 -2.97 8.05
N ALA A 125 16.96 -2.27 9.11
CA ALA A 125 16.79 -0.82 9.23
C ALA A 125 17.52 -0.09 8.09
N PHE A 126 18.74 -0.51 7.75
CA PHE A 126 19.49 0.04 6.62
C PHE A 126 18.77 -0.19 5.29
N VAL A 127 18.25 -1.41 5.05
CA VAL A 127 17.46 -1.71 3.84
C VAL A 127 16.17 -0.90 3.80
N ALA A 128 15.49 -0.74 4.93
CA ALA A 128 14.28 0.08 5.02
C ALA A 128 14.56 1.56 4.70
N ASP A 129 15.65 2.09 5.25
CA ASP A 129 16.10 3.47 4.98
C ASP A 129 16.42 3.64 3.48
N LEU A 130 17.17 2.71 2.90
CA LEU A 130 17.48 2.72 1.47
C LEU A 130 16.22 2.67 0.61
N LEU A 131 15.24 1.83 0.94
CA LEU A 131 13.96 1.79 0.22
C LEU A 131 13.19 3.10 0.34
N CYS A 132 13.16 3.71 1.52
CA CYS A 132 12.54 5.02 1.72
C CYS A 132 13.22 6.12 0.91
N VAL A 133 14.56 6.12 0.83
CA VAL A 133 15.33 7.07 0.01
C VAL A 133 15.13 6.85 -1.48
N LEU A 134 15.00 5.59 -1.92
CA LEU A 134 14.76 5.26 -3.33
C LEU A 134 13.30 5.48 -3.77
N THR A 135 12.34 5.55 -2.85
CA THR A 135 10.93 5.77 -3.16
C THR A 135 10.68 7.07 -3.95
N PRO A 136 11.32 8.21 -3.67
CA PRO A 136 11.18 9.41 -4.50
C PRO A 136 11.73 9.25 -5.92
N ILE A 137 12.73 8.38 -6.13
CA ILE A 137 13.28 8.08 -7.46
C ILE A 137 12.27 7.26 -8.28
N ALA A 138 11.58 6.35 -7.63
CA ALA A 138 10.47 5.58 -8.21
C ALA A 138 9.12 6.28 -8.05
N ASP A 139 9.05 7.57 -8.22
CA ASP A 139 7.94 8.48 -7.93
C ASP A 139 6.55 7.79 -7.94
N PRO A 140 5.88 7.68 -6.80
CA PRO A 140 4.60 6.97 -6.67
C PRO A 140 3.50 7.55 -7.56
N TYR A 141 3.53 8.86 -7.78
CA TYR A 141 2.57 9.56 -8.64
C TYR A 141 2.77 9.21 -10.11
N ARG A 142 4.03 9.12 -10.53
CA ARG A 142 4.38 8.69 -11.89
C ARG A 142 3.96 7.25 -12.15
N LEU A 143 4.27 6.33 -11.23
CA LEU A 143 3.91 4.92 -11.33
C LEU A 143 2.38 4.75 -11.34
N SER A 144 1.68 5.50 -10.52
CA SER A 144 0.22 5.51 -10.48
C SER A 144 -0.36 6.02 -11.81
N ALA A 145 0.09 7.17 -12.30
CA ALA A 145 -0.39 7.76 -13.55
C ALA A 145 -0.21 6.80 -14.72
N SER A 146 0.98 6.22 -14.88
CA SER A 146 1.26 5.28 -15.98
C SER A 146 0.43 4.00 -15.87
N SER A 147 0.28 3.44 -14.65
CA SER A 147 -0.54 2.24 -14.42
C SER A 147 -2.02 2.48 -14.76
N GLN A 148 -2.60 3.60 -14.32
CA GLN A 148 -4.00 3.94 -14.60
C GLN A 148 -4.22 4.22 -16.09
N ALA A 149 -3.32 4.96 -16.73
CA ALA A 149 -3.38 5.23 -18.16
C ALA A 149 -3.31 3.94 -19.00
N GLU A 150 -2.44 3.00 -18.62
CA GLU A 150 -2.32 1.73 -19.33
C GLU A 150 -3.55 0.85 -19.16
N ARG A 151 -4.20 0.84 -18.00
CA ARG A 151 -5.42 0.07 -17.75
C ARG A 151 -6.58 0.47 -18.66
N VAL A 152 -6.76 1.76 -18.90
CA VAL A 152 -7.81 2.25 -19.83
C VAL A 152 -7.39 2.04 -21.27
N ASN A 153 -6.11 2.23 -21.59
CA ASN A 153 -5.61 2.07 -22.96
C ASN A 153 -5.55 0.61 -23.42
N SER A 154 -5.28 -0.34 -22.50
CA SER A 154 -5.31 -1.79 -22.78
C SER A 154 -6.72 -2.37 -22.81
N GLY A 155 -7.74 -1.62 -22.38
CA GLY A 155 -9.13 -2.07 -22.32
C GLY A 155 -9.47 -2.90 -21.08
N GLN A 156 -8.60 -2.94 -20.06
CA GLN A 156 -8.89 -3.56 -18.77
C GLN A 156 -10.02 -2.85 -18.02
N VAL A 157 -10.17 -1.56 -18.28
CA VAL A 157 -11.24 -0.72 -17.77
C VAL A 157 -11.90 -0.02 -18.94
N ALA A 158 -13.23 -0.09 -19.03
CA ALA A 158 -13.96 0.59 -20.09
C ALA A 158 -13.85 2.12 -19.90
N PRO A 159 -13.68 2.91 -20.99
CA PRO A 159 -13.46 4.35 -20.91
C PRO A 159 -14.58 5.13 -20.22
N ASP A 160 -15.81 4.63 -20.29
CA ASP A 160 -17.02 5.21 -19.68
C ASP A 160 -17.12 5.00 -18.17
N ILE A 161 -16.44 3.96 -17.64
CA ILE A 161 -16.40 3.63 -16.21
C ILE A 161 -15.13 4.17 -15.56
N PHE A 162 -14.12 4.52 -16.37
CA PHE A 162 -12.83 4.98 -15.88
C PHE A 162 -12.94 6.38 -15.26
N ASP A 163 -12.40 6.53 -14.05
CA ASP A 163 -12.36 7.82 -13.36
C ASP A 163 -11.19 8.68 -13.88
N TRP A 164 -11.46 9.48 -14.93
CA TRP A 164 -10.49 10.38 -15.55
C TRP A 164 -9.96 11.46 -14.60
N ARG A 165 -10.75 11.80 -13.56
CA ARG A 165 -10.38 12.80 -12.56
C ARG A 165 -9.19 12.35 -11.71
N VAL A 166 -9.04 11.04 -11.46
CA VAL A 166 -7.89 10.48 -10.76
C VAL A 166 -6.59 10.85 -11.47
N LEU A 167 -6.52 10.70 -12.81
CA LEU A 167 -5.35 11.13 -13.58
C LEU A 167 -5.12 12.63 -13.51
N ARG A 168 -6.18 13.43 -13.50
CA ARG A 168 -6.04 14.89 -13.51
C ARG A 168 -5.64 15.48 -12.17
N PHE A 169 -6.23 15.00 -11.06
CA PHE A 169 -6.14 15.65 -9.74
C PHE A 169 -5.32 14.88 -8.72
N GLU A 170 -5.24 13.55 -8.81
CA GLU A 170 -4.58 12.73 -7.80
C GLU A 170 -3.14 12.36 -8.17
N THR A 171 -2.76 12.46 -9.44
CA THR A 171 -1.42 12.08 -9.91
C THR A 171 -0.56 13.26 -10.38
N GLY A 172 -1.01 14.49 -10.12
CA GLY A 172 -0.25 15.72 -10.36
C GLY A 172 0.14 15.92 -11.83
N THR A 173 1.36 16.42 -12.07
CA THR A 173 1.87 16.71 -13.42
C THR A 173 1.98 15.49 -14.30
N TYR A 174 2.30 14.32 -13.73
CA TYR A 174 2.43 13.06 -14.47
C TYR A 174 1.09 12.60 -15.05
N GLY A 175 0.00 12.77 -14.32
CA GLY A 175 -1.33 12.45 -14.83
C GLY A 175 -1.74 13.34 -15.99
N LEU A 176 -1.39 14.63 -15.93
CA LEU A 176 -1.63 15.55 -17.04
C LEU A 176 -0.80 15.17 -18.29
N GLU A 177 0.42 14.72 -18.11
CA GLU A 177 1.26 14.20 -19.21
C GLU A 177 0.65 12.94 -19.82
N GLU A 178 0.17 12.00 -19.00
CA GLU A 178 -0.50 10.80 -19.48
C GLU A 178 -1.83 11.11 -20.18
N LEU A 179 -2.62 12.05 -19.68
CA LEU A 179 -3.82 12.53 -20.36
C LEU A 179 -3.49 13.12 -21.73
N LYS A 180 -2.46 13.96 -21.84
CA LYS A 180 -1.97 14.50 -23.11
C LYS A 180 -1.46 13.39 -24.04
N ARG A 181 -0.85 12.35 -23.51
CA ARG A 181 -0.43 11.18 -24.28
C ARG A 181 -1.64 10.41 -24.81
N LEU A 182 -2.62 10.14 -23.97
CA LEU A 182 -3.85 9.43 -24.34
C LEU A 182 -4.71 10.23 -25.33
N SER A 183 -4.76 11.56 -25.22
CA SER A 183 -5.49 12.40 -26.18
C SER A 183 -4.92 12.33 -27.60
N LYS A 184 -3.59 12.13 -27.73
CA LYS A 184 -2.92 12.01 -29.04
C LYS A 184 -2.88 10.56 -29.54
N ASN A 185 -2.52 9.62 -28.65
CA ASN A 185 -2.14 8.25 -29.00
C ASN A 185 -3.06 7.18 -28.37
N GLY A 186 -4.18 7.55 -27.80
CA GLY A 186 -5.14 6.60 -27.22
C GLY A 186 -5.62 5.59 -28.27
N LYS A 187 -5.73 4.32 -27.89
CA LYS A 187 -6.04 3.19 -28.77
C LYS A 187 -7.40 3.31 -29.45
N THR A 188 -8.37 3.91 -28.76
CA THR A 188 -9.74 4.09 -29.26
C THR A 188 -10.06 5.58 -29.37
N GLU A 189 -10.91 5.96 -30.33
CA GLU A 189 -11.37 7.35 -30.49
C GLU A 189 -12.09 7.89 -29.25
N VAL A 190 -12.82 7.02 -28.55
CA VAL A 190 -13.49 7.35 -27.30
C VAL A 190 -12.48 7.76 -26.23
N ILE A 191 -11.36 7.01 -26.08
CA ILE A 191 -10.27 7.31 -25.14
C ILE A 191 -9.66 8.67 -25.47
N ARG A 192 -9.35 8.91 -26.76
CA ARG A 192 -8.76 10.19 -27.20
C ARG A 192 -9.66 11.37 -26.89
N LYS A 193 -10.96 11.21 -27.18
CA LYS A 193 -11.96 12.26 -26.91
C LYS A 193 -12.09 12.56 -25.43
N MET A 194 -12.31 11.54 -24.57
CA MET A 194 -12.45 11.71 -23.15
C MET A 194 -11.19 12.30 -22.49
N ALA A 195 -10.00 11.82 -22.92
CA ALA A 195 -8.74 12.41 -22.46
C ALA A 195 -8.58 13.87 -22.87
N THR A 196 -9.02 14.24 -24.09
CA THR A 196 -8.99 15.62 -24.57
C THR A 196 -9.93 16.50 -23.77
N ASP A 197 -11.15 16.04 -23.54
CA ASP A 197 -12.16 16.76 -22.77
C ASP A 197 -11.66 17.03 -21.33
N GLU A 198 -10.97 16.06 -20.72
CA GLU A 198 -10.41 16.21 -19.39
C GLU A 198 -9.21 17.16 -19.35
N VAL A 199 -8.31 17.13 -20.35
CA VAL A 199 -7.16 18.05 -20.45
C VAL A 199 -7.61 19.51 -20.54
N TYR A 200 -8.64 19.78 -21.37
CA TYR A 200 -9.10 21.14 -21.63
C TYR A 200 -10.23 21.61 -20.70
N GLY A 201 -10.63 20.78 -19.73
CA GLY A 201 -11.67 21.15 -18.75
C GLY A 201 -13.07 21.30 -19.34
N LYS A 202 -13.31 20.82 -20.57
CA LYS A 202 -14.64 20.69 -21.12
C LYS A 202 -15.32 19.51 -20.45
N MET A 203 -16.06 19.79 -19.40
CA MET A 203 -17.01 18.83 -18.84
C MET A 203 -18.07 18.57 -19.91
N THR A 204 -17.91 17.51 -20.68
CA THR A 204 -19.01 17.00 -21.47
C THR A 204 -20.02 16.47 -20.46
N THR A 205 -21.11 17.21 -20.25
CA THR A 205 -22.34 16.73 -19.63
C THR A 205 -22.92 15.61 -20.51
N LEU A 206 -22.28 14.43 -20.47
CA LEU A 206 -22.93 13.20 -20.88
C LEU A 206 -23.72 12.71 -19.69
N GLY A 207 -25.05 12.92 -19.81
CA GLY A 207 -26.02 12.53 -18.80
C GLY A 207 -25.87 11.07 -18.41
N ASN A 208 -25.31 10.85 -17.27
CA ASN A 208 -25.63 9.81 -16.33
C ASN A 208 -24.87 10.04 -15.02
N THR A 209 -25.16 11.15 -14.35
CA THR A 209 -24.83 11.31 -12.94
C THR A 209 -25.72 10.37 -12.16
N LYS A 210 -25.14 9.29 -11.62
CA LYS A 210 -25.75 8.59 -10.49
C LYS A 210 -26.02 9.64 -9.40
N PRO A 211 -27.24 9.74 -8.87
CA PRO A 211 -27.56 10.70 -7.82
C PRO A 211 -26.76 10.32 -6.56
N GLY A 212 -25.86 11.17 -6.13
CA GLY A 212 -25.12 10.96 -4.88
C GLY A 212 -23.77 11.68 -4.72
N HIS A 213 -23.19 12.24 -5.75
CA HIS A 213 -21.97 13.04 -5.64
C HIS A 213 -22.25 14.50 -5.94
N THR A 214 -22.71 15.22 -4.93
CA THR A 214 -22.69 16.68 -4.92
C THR A 214 -21.24 17.16 -4.91
N THR A 215 -20.81 17.75 -6.01
CA THR A 215 -19.51 18.42 -6.13
C THR A 215 -19.49 19.63 -5.22
N CYS A 216 -18.53 19.70 -4.31
CA CYS A 216 -18.28 20.84 -3.41
C CYS A 216 -17.86 22.14 -4.14
N TYR A 217 -18.12 22.29 -5.42
CA TYR A 217 -17.68 23.47 -6.21
C TYR A 217 -18.76 24.50 -6.47
N ASP A 218 -20.03 24.25 -6.11
CA ASP A 218 -21.13 25.17 -6.36
C ASP A 218 -21.47 26.13 -5.19
N ALA A 219 -20.70 26.07 -4.09
CA ALA A 219 -20.99 26.89 -2.91
C ALA A 219 -20.27 28.24 -2.88
N GLU A 220 -19.30 28.51 -3.74
CA GLU A 220 -18.46 29.73 -3.62
C GLU A 220 -18.69 30.81 -4.68
N SER A 221 -19.60 30.59 -5.64
CA SER A 221 -19.89 31.60 -6.68
C SER A 221 -21.15 32.43 -6.43
N LYS A 222 -21.77 32.33 -5.23
CA LYS A 222 -23.04 33.09 -4.95
C LYS A 222 -22.98 34.09 -3.82
N THR A 223 -21.82 34.60 -3.45
CA THR A 223 -21.75 35.72 -2.51
C THR A 223 -20.72 36.74 -2.94
N PHE A 224 -21.03 37.47 -4.00
CA PHE A 224 -20.60 38.87 -4.18
C PHE A 224 -21.59 39.54 -5.16
N ASN A 225 -22.62 40.11 -4.60
CA ASN A 225 -23.32 41.33 -5.06
C ASN A 225 -23.83 42.03 -3.82
#